data_520ed290a8eef157c5e02f5f3ece6d26
#
_entry.id   520ed290a8eef157c5e02f5f3ece6d26
#
_cell.length_a   1.000
_cell.length_b   1.000
_cell.length_c   1.000
_cell.angle_alpha   90.00
_cell.angle_beta   90.00
_cell.angle_gamma   90.00
#
_symmetry.space_group_name_H-M   'P 1'
#
loop_
_entity.id
_entity.type
_entity.pdbx_description
1 polymer ?
#
loop_
_entity_poly.entity_id
_entity_poly.type
_entity_poly.pdbx_seq_one_letter_code
_entity_poly.pdbx_strand_id
1 'polypeptide(L)'
;MKLKPISAAIFLSTLPLSPVFAGGLDRSGQSILAFLQPGNYAEAGISVLDPDVKGKSSVRSLGNSFNGEKIDDMAEDYYFVNTAIKVQATDKISLGLIYDQPYGADASYSTNGPLSSFSAAGEGTKVEVKTQNITALIGYQPNENWNLYAGPVWQTVEADISLRGAAYISPLDPTKALSGYNIKLDEKEAYGWLAGFAYSIPEIALKASVTYRSEIKHKTTGTESFTFAQPTTLAPGFTVPAGTTVPMSTERVDAITPQSVNLDFQSGVAKNTIAFANIRWVHWDQFAVTPLFLKANSGNNLIDYSDDQWSANIGVGHKFNDKWSASTSIGWDSGAGNPVTTLGPTEGYWSLGLGAQYSPAANYFIQAGVKHLWLGDATAQTGGNPVGEFEDNNAWAYGMKIGYRF
;
A
#
# COMPACT_ATOMS: atom_id res chain seq x y z
N MET A 1 24.99 42.65 -12.57
CA MET A 1 23.58 42.69 -12.15
C MET A 1 23.41 41.53 -11.16
N LYS A 2 23.40 41.76 -9.86
CA LYS A 2 23.22 40.71 -8.86
C LYS A 2 21.74 40.29 -8.92
N LEU A 3 21.47 39.15 -9.52
CA LEU A 3 20.18 38.50 -9.41
C LEU A 3 19.96 38.20 -7.90
N LYS A 4 18.94 38.82 -7.31
CA LYS A 4 18.51 38.48 -5.97
C LYS A 4 18.18 36.97 -5.96
N PRO A 5 18.61 36.22 -4.96
CA PRO A 5 18.22 34.84 -4.85
C PRO A 5 16.70 34.80 -4.93
N ILE A 6 16.15 33.94 -5.78
CA ILE A 6 14.72 33.61 -5.79
C ILE A 6 14.47 32.89 -4.47
N SER A 7 14.15 33.70 -3.47
CA SER A 7 13.94 33.26 -2.11
C SER A 7 12.66 32.45 -2.04
N ALA A 8 12.75 31.33 -1.39
CA ALA A 8 11.73 30.32 -1.18
C ALA A 8 11.46 29.46 -2.43
N ALA A 9 12.27 28.41 -2.56
CA ALA A 9 11.92 27.29 -3.40
C ALA A 9 10.47 26.89 -3.11
N ILE A 10 9.64 26.95 -4.15
CA ILE A 10 8.28 26.41 -4.13
C ILE A 10 8.46 24.90 -4.10
N PHE A 11 8.67 24.34 -2.91
CA PHE A 11 8.56 22.92 -2.72
C PHE A 11 7.07 22.64 -2.51
N LEU A 12 6.31 22.55 -3.60
CA LEU A 12 5.10 21.78 -3.55
C LEU A 12 5.52 20.33 -3.30
N SER A 13 5.60 19.96 -2.03
CA SER A 13 5.64 18.55 -1.71
C SER A 13 4.37 17.96 -2.32
N THR A 14 4.55 17.02 -3.25
CA THR A 14 3.43 16.21 -3.71
C THR A 14 2.71 15.71 -2.48
N LEU A 15 1.39 15.85 -2.46
CA LEU A 15 0.61 15.21 -1.40
C LEU A 15 0.98 13.74 -1.42
N PRO A 16 1.29 13.12 -0.29
CA PRO A 16 1.47 11.68 -0.20
C PRO A 16 0.10 11.00 -0.29
N LEU A 17 -0.61 11.26 -1.38
CA LEU A 17 -1.78 10.49 -1.76
C LEU A 17 -1.25 9.33 -2.59
N SER A 18 -0.65 8.38 -1.90
CA SER A 18 -0.13 7.17 -2.51
C SER A 18 -1.28 6.30 -3.00
N PRO A 19 -1.04 5.50 -4.03
CA PRO A 19 -2.03 4.57 -4.55
C PRO A 19 -2.38 3.54 -3.50
N VAL A 20 -3.62 3.19 -3.45
CA VAL A 20 -4.16 2.26 -2.50
C VAL A 20 -5.01 1.25 -3.24
N PHE A 21 -4.77 -0.02 -3.06
CA PHE A 21 -5.41 -1.17 -3.71
C PHE A 21 -5.06 -1.43 -5.18
N ALA A 22 -4.22 -0.67 -5.82
CA ALA A 22 -4.10 -0.76 -7.26
C ALA A 22 -2.93 -1.60 -7.77
N GLY A 23 -2.19 -2.21 -6.90
CA GLY A 23 -1.07 -3.11 -7.23
C GLY A 23 -0.43 -3.60 -5.95
N GLY A 24 -0.62 -4.86 -5.60
CA GLY A 24 -0.09 -5.41 -4.37
C GLY A 24 -0.62 -4.70 -3.12
N LEU A 25 0.22 -4.61 -2.09
CA LEU A 25 -0.12 -4.00 -0.81
C LEU A 25 0.44 -2.57 -0.66
N ASP A 26 0.93 -1.91 -1.71
CA ASP A 26 1.62 -0.60 -1.61
C ASP A 26 0.68 0.52 -1.15
N ARG A 27 1.11 1.32 -0.17
CA ARG A 27 0.31 2.36 0.50
C ARG A 27 0.95 3.74 0.51
N SER A 28 2.13 3.89 1.12
CA SER A 28 2.75 5.21 1.32
C SER A 28 3.58 5.69 0.13
N GLY A 29 3.88 4.80 -0.83
CA GLY A 29 4.85 5.07 -1.91
C GLY A 29 6.26 5.37 -1.40
N GLN A 30 6.47 5.35 -0.09
CA GLN A 30 7.76 5.49 0.60
C GLN A 30 8.57 6.72 0.15
N SER A 31 7.97 7.90 0.16
CA SER A 31 8.60 9.14 -0.31
C SER A 31 9.85 9.52 0.49
N ILE A 32 10.91 9.93 -0.21
CA ILE A 32 12.14 10.48 0.38
C ILE A 32 12.15 12.02 0.44
N LEU A 33 11.14 12.67 -0.10
CA LEU A 33 11.14 14.12 -0.37
C LEU A 33 11.26 14.98 0.89
N ALA A 34 10.83 14.51 2.05
CA ALA A 34 11.01 15.17 3.34
C ALA A 34 12.51 15.29 3.69
N PHE A 35 13.28 14.23 3.47
CA PHE A 35 14.73 14.24 3.71
C PHE A 35 15.49 15.13 2.72
N LEU A 36 14.95 15.35 1.54
CA LEU A 36 15.54 16.21 0.50
C LEU A 36 15.16 17.69 0.62
N GLN A 37 14.43 18.08 1.68
CA GLN A 37 14.15 19.50 1.96
C GLN A 37 15.44 20.25 2.36
N PRO A 38 15.58 21.53 2.02
CA PRO A 38 16.74 22.32 2.45
C PRO A 38 16.71 22.62 3.94
N GLY A 39 17.88 22.70 4.56
CA GLY A 39 18.05 23.06 5.97
C GLY A 39 17.42 22.06 6.93
N ASN A 40 16.97 22.54 8.08
CA ASN A 40 16.22 21.75 9.07
C ASN A 40 14.75 21.72 8.67
N TYR A 41 14.15 20.54 8.74
CA TYR A 41 12.78 20.33 8.29
C TYR A 41 12.06 19.27 9.12
N ALA A 42 10.79 19.50 9.42
CA ALA A 42 9.91 18.49 9.98
C ALA A 42 8.54 18.53 9.30
N GLU A 43 7.90 17.36 9.16
CA GLU A 43 6.54 17.26 8.68
C GLU A 43 5.76 16.16 9.40
N ALA A 44 4.45 16.35 9.45
CA ALA A 44 3.51 15.32 9.85
C ALA A 44 2.30 15.36 8.92
N GLY A 45 1.82 14.21 8.52
CA GLY A 45 0.69 14.07 7.61
C GLY A 45 -0.22 12.90 7.99
N ILE A 46 -1.45 13.00 7.53
CA ILE A 46 -2.45 11.94 7.57
C ILE A 46 -3.09 11.83 6.20
N SER A 47 -3.31 10.60 5.77
CA SER A 47 -4.05 10.27 4.56
C SER A 47 -5.19 9.32 4.89
N VAL A 48 -6.31 9.50 4.23
CA VAL A 48 -7.49 8.63 4.30
C VAL A 48 -7.77 8.11 2.91
N LEU A 49 -8.07 6.84 2.81
CA LEU A 49 -8.58 6.23 1.60
C LEU A 49 -9.99 5.70 1.85
N ASP A 50 -10.85 5.97 0.89
CA ASP A 50 -12.26 5.61 0.84
C ASP A 50 -12.49 4.90 -0.53
N PRO A 51 -12.30 3.57 -0.58
CA PRO A 51 -12.50 2.77 -1.78
C PRO A 51 -13.96 2.31 -1.89
N ASP A 52 -14.42 2.07 -3.11
CA ASP A 52 -15.69 1.41 -3.43
C ASP A 52 -15.39 0.28 -4.41
N VAL A 53 -15.28 -0.97 -3.90
CA VAL A 53 -14.88 -2.15 -4.66
C VAL A 53 -15.97 -3.21 -4.62
N LYS A 54 -16.70 -3.33 -5.72
CA LYS A 54 -17.85 -4.19 -5.94
C LYS A 54 -17.62 -5.13 -7.10
N GLY A 55 -18.34 -6.24 -7.14
CA GLY A 55 -18.18 -7.19 -8.21
C GLY A 55 -19.37 -8.14 -8.39
N LYS A 56 -19.13 -9.16 -9.21
CA LYS A 56 -20.04 -10.28 -9.42
C LYS A 56 -19.30 -11.59 -9.29
N SER A 57 -19.90 -12.50 -8.57
CA SER A 57 -19.35 -13.85 -8.40
C SER A 57 -19.42 -14.65 -9.70
N SER A 58 -18.38 -15.45 -9.96
CA SER A 58 -18.38 -16.51 -10.96
C SER A 58 -18.30 -17.93 -10.33
N VAL A 59 -18.51 -18.02 -9.02
CA VAL A 59 -18.38 -19.25 -8.25
C VAL A 59 -19.41 -20.31 -8.67
N ARG A 60 -18.92 -21.54 -8.93
CA ARG A 60 -19.73 -22.74 -9.18
C ARG A 60 -19.23 -23.87 -8.30
N SER A 61 -19.90 -24.11 -7.19
CA SER A 61 -19.46 -25.09 -6.18
C SER A 61 -20.66 -25.79 -5.52
N LEU A 62 -20.43 -27.00 -5.00
CA LEU A 62 -21.42 -27.79 -4.25
C LEU A 62 -22.74 -28.07 -4.97
N GLY A 63 -22.72 -28.17 -6.30
CA GLY A 63 -23.93 -28.36 -7.12
C GLY A 63 -24.83 -27.12 -7.20
N ASN A 64 -24.46 -26.04 -6.53
CA ASN A 64 -25.10 -24.74 -6.58
C ASN A 64 -24.29 -23.81 -7.47
N SER A 65 -24.97 -22.86 -8.09
CA SER A 65 -24.34 -21.79 -8.81
C SER A 65 -24.53 -20.48 -8.05
N PHE A 66 -23.42 -19.90 -7.61
CA PHE A 66 -23.38 -18.53 -7.10
C PHE A 66 -22.99 -17.54 -8.21
N ASN A 67 -22.95 -18.03 -9.45
CA ASN A 67 -22.60 -17.24 -10.61
C ASN A 67 -23.60 -16.11 -10.82
N GLY A 68 -23.09 -14.87 -10.91
CA GLY A 68 -23.91 -13.65 -11.01
C GLY A 68 -24.38 -13.10 -9.66
N GLU A 69 -24.05 -13.76 -8.53
CA GLU A 69 -24.28 -13.17 -7.21
C GLU A 69 -23.55 -11.83 -7.11
N LYS A 70 -24.27 -10.80 -6.67
CA LYS A 70 -23.70 -9.47 -6.45
C LYS A 70 -22.78 -9.51 -5.24
N ILE A 71 -21.58 -8.97 -5.39
CA ILE A 71 -20.65 -8.70 -4.32
C ILE A 71 -20.74 -7.21 -4.01
N ASP A 72 -21.22 -6.87 -2.82
CA ASP A 72 -21.25 -5.50 -2.35
C ASP A 72 -19.83 -5.00 -2.06
N ASP A 73 -19.70 -3.72 -1.76
CA ASP A 73 -18.41 -3.13 -1.41
C ASP A 73 -17.71 -3.95 -0.33
N MET A 74 -16.51 -4.42 -0.65
CA MET A 74 -15.72 -5.27 0.22
C MET A 74 -14.46 -4.60 0.75
N ALA A 75 -14.13 -3.41 0.27
CA ALA A 75 -12.96 -2.68 0.70
C ALA A 75 -13.32 -1.78 1.88
N GLU A 76 -12.50 -1.83 2.93
CA GLU A 76 -12.70 -0.98 4.11
C GLU A 76 -11.95 0.34 3.96
N ASP A 77 -12.53 1.40 4.53
CA ASP A 77 -11.86 2.68 4.68
C ASP A 77 -10.68 2.55 5.62
N TYR A 78 -9.56 3.17 5.29
CA TYR A 78 -8.48 3.21 6.24
C TYR A 78 -7.65 4.49 6.15
N TYR A 79 -6.95 4.76 7.23
CA TYR A 79 -6.06 5.92 7.34
C TYR A 79 -4.64 5.49 7.67
N PHE A 80 -3.69 6.26 7.20
CA PHE A 80 -2.29 6.08 7.53
C PHE A 80 -1.62 7.42 7.80
N VAL A 81 -0.65 7.39 8.69
CA VAL A 81 0.10 8.58 9.10
C VAL A 81 1.53 8.50 8.62
N ASN A 82 2.11 9.66 8.37
CA ASN A 82 3.53 9.78 8.09
C ASN A 82 4.12 10.96 8.87
N THR A 83 5.35 10.81 9.32
CA THR A 83 6.10 11.90 9.94
C THR A 83 7.56 11.85 9.49
N ALA A 84 8.19 13.01 9.42
CA ALA A 84 9.61 13.08 9.12
C ALA A 84 10.26 14.25 9.83
N ILE A 85 11.53 14.05 10.20
CA ILE A 85 12.41 15.11 10.66
C ILE A 85 13.76 15.00 9.96
N LYS A 86 14.28 16.12 9.52
CA LYS A 86 15.63 16.26 8.98
C LYS A 86 16.36 17.39 9.67
N VAL A 87 17.60 17.13 10.06
CA VAL A 87 18.52 18.10 10.65
C VAL A 87 19.77 18.22 9.80
N GLN A 88 20.13 19.43 9.42
CA GLN A 88 21.39 19.74 8.78
C GLN A 88 22.47 19.84 9.86
N ALA A 89 23.18 18.75 10.14
CA ALA A 89 24.14 18.66 11.23
C ALA A 89 25.42 19.47 10.98
N THR A 90 25.85 19.54 9.71
CA THR A 90 26.94 20.39 9.20
C THR A 90 26.60 20.88 7.82
N ASP A 91 27.42 21.74 7.22
CA ASP A 91 27.24 22.21 5.84
C ASP A 91 27.17 21.05 4.80
N LYS A 92 27.69 19.86 5.16
CA LYS A 92 27.76 18.72 4.25
C LYS A 92 27.03 17.48 4.75
N ILE A 93 26.66 17.42 6.03
CA ILE A 93 26.04 16.25 6.63
C ILE A 93 24.64 16.58 7.10
N SER A 94 23.69 15.78 6.67
CA SER A 94 22.31 15.80 7.17
C SER A 94 21.95 14.46 7.82
N LEU A 95 21.09 14.52 8.84
CA LEU A 95 20.50 13.35 9.50
C LEU A 95 18.99 13.43 9.35
N GLY A 96 18.33 12.29 9.23
CA GLY A 96 16.89 12.23 9.10
C GLY A 96 16.27 11.00 9.72
N LEU A 97 15.00 11.15 10.07
CA LEU A 97 14.16 10.07 10.52
C LEU A 97 12.81 10.21 9.80
N ILE A 98 12.34 9.12 9.20
CA ILE A 98 11.03 9.05 8.52
C ILE A 98 10.26 7.89 9.13
N TYR A 99 9.01 8.14 9.51
CA TYR A 99 8.02 7.12 9.84
C TYR A 99 6.93 7.11 8.77
N ASP A 100 6.60 5.94 8.27
CA ASP A 100 5.48 5.71 7.36
C ASP A 100 4.89 4.30 7.53
N GLN A 101 3.76 4.05 6.87
CA GLN A 101 3.07 2.77 6.82
C GLN A 101 3.03 2.31 5.35
N PRO A 102 4.09 1.63 4.87
CA PRO A 102 4.30 1.44 3.44
C PRO A 102 3.34 0.45 2.79
N TYR A 103 2.94 -0.59 3.51
CA TYR A 103 2.13 -1.67 2.97
C TYR A 103 0.94 -1.97 3.88
N GLY A 104 -0.16 -2.44 3.29
CA GLY A 104 -1.33 -2.83 4.05
C GLY A 104 -2.50 -3.30 3.17
N ALA A 105 -3.45 -3.98 3.78
CA ALA A 105 -4.75 -4.31 3.21
C ALA A 105 -5.80 -4.25 4.32
N ASP A 106 -7.01 -3.84 3.99
CA ASP A 106 -8.17 -3.95 4.84
C ASP A 106 -9.40 -4.20 3.96
N ALA A 107 -9.96 -5.41 4.08
CA ALA A 107 -11.12 -5.80 3.29
C ALA A 107 -11.99 -6.78 4.06
N SER A 108 -13.31 -6.65 3.88
CA SER A 108 -14.32 -7.45 4.56
C SER A 108 -15.52 -7.67 3.66
N TYR A 109 -15.74 -8.91 3.24
CA TYR A 109 -16.91 -9.25 2.43
C TYR A 109 -18.16 -9.30 3.30
N SER A 110 -19.25 -8.74 2.77
CA SER A 110 -20.54 -8.73 3.44
C SER A 110 -21.13 -10.14 3.58
N THR A 111 -21.93 -10.33 4.65
CA THR A 111 -22.56 -11.62 4.95
C THR A 111 -23.91 -11.71 4.28
N ASN A 112 -24.05 -12.63 3.30
CA ASN A 112 -25.25 -12.83 2.51
C ASN A 112 -25.81 -14.23 2.75
N GLY A 113 -26.69 -14.37 3.77
CA GLY A 113 -27.33 -15.64 4.09
C GLY A 113 -26.40 -16.66 4.78
N PRO A 114 -26.81 -17.93 4.87
CA PRO A 114 -26.04 -19.00 5.51
C PRO A 114 -24.76 -19.39 4.78
N LEU A 115 -24.76 -19.25 3.45
CA LEU A 115 -23.64 -19.49 2.56
C LEU A 115 -23.81 -18.61 1.31
N SER A 116 -22.75 -17.87 0.97
CA SER A 116 -22.62 -17.14 -0.28
C SER A 116 -21.27 -17.42 -0.92
N SER A 117 -20.91 -16.69 -1.96
CA SER A 117 -19.60 -16.81 -2.60
C SER A 117 -18.46 -16.56 -1.63
N PHE A 118 -18.58 -15.53 -0.80
CA PHE A 118 -17.50 -15.06 0.10
C PHE A 118 -17.92 -14.94 1.55
N SER A 119 -19.03 -15.56 1.96
CA SER A 119 -19.46 -15.64 3.36
C SER A 119 -20.03 -17.00 3.71
N ALA A 120 -19.91 -17.41 4.98
CA ALA A 120 -20.47 -18.63 5.52
C ALA A 120 -20.74 -18.48 7.02
N ALA A 121 -21.86 -19.05 7.50
CA ALA A 121 -22.25 -19.09 8.91
C ALA A 121 -22.29 -17.70 9.59
N GLY A 122 -22.63 -16.65 8.84
CA GLY A 122 -22.72 -15.30 9.38
C GLY A 122 -21.39 -14.53 9.42
N GLU A 123 -20.33 -15.09 8.84
CA GLU A 123 -19.01 -14.43 8.73
C GLU A 123 -18.61 -14.26 7.26
N GLY A 124 -18.06 -13.10 6.91
CA GLY A 124 -17.46 -12.83 5.60
C GLY A 124 -15.96 -13.17 5.54
N THR A 125 -15.44 -13.35 4.36
CA THR A 125 -13.99 -13.33 4.14
C THR A 125 -13.43 -11.98 4.55
N LYS A 126 -12.32 -12.01 5.29
CA LYS A 126 -11.65 -10.80 5.81
C LYS A 126 -10.14 -10.89 5.61
N VAL A 127 -9.53 -9.76 5.35
CA VAL A 127 -8.08 -9.56 5.40
C VAL A 127 -7.76 -8.23 6.08
N GLU A 128 -6.80 -8.27 6.97
CA GLU A 128 -6.21 -7.09 7.58
C GLU A 128 -4.69 -7.29 7.60
N VAL A 129 -3.94 -6.40 6.94
CA VAL A 129 -2.47 -6.41 6.91
C VAL A 129 -1.99 -5.02 7.29
N LYS A 130 -1.08 -4.95 8.26
CA LYS A 130 -0.49 -3.69 8.72
C LYS A 130 1.02 -3.77 8.71
N THR A 131 1.64 -2.67 8.31
CA THR A 131 3.09 -2.46 8.43
C THR A 131 3.38 -1.10 9.06
N GLN A 132 4.47 -1.04 9.80
CA GLN A 132 5.03 0.20 10.32
C GLN A 132 6.50 0.25 9.92
N ASN A 133 6.98 1.43 9.57
CA ASN A 133 8.31 1.59 9.01
C ASN A 133 9.00 2.82 9.61
N ILE A 134 10.21 2.66 10.14
CA ILE A 134 11.07 3.74 10.57
C ILE A 134 12.37 3.66 9.78
N THR A 135 12.67 4.74 9.05
CA THR A 135 13.90 4.87 8.28
C THR A 135 14.80 5.93 8.92
N ALA A 136 15.99 5.54 9.36
CA ALA A 136 17.02 6.48 9.80
C ALA A 136 17.99 6.76 8.63
N LEU A 137 18.35 8.01 8.43
CA LEU A 137 19.09 8.47 7.25
C LEU A 137 20.29 9.30 7.61
N ILE A 138 21.37 9.08 6.91
CA ILE A 138 22.50 10.01 6.81
C ILE A 138 22.63 10.47 5.36
N GLY A 139 22.79 11.78 5.14
CA GLY A 139 23.03 12.40 3.84
C GLY A 139 24.39 13.09 3.82
N TYR A 140 25.09 12.96 2.71
CA TYR A 140 26.34 13.65 2.42
C TYR A 140 26.21 14.51 1.18
N GLN A 141 26.47 15.79 1.35
CA GLN A 141 26.43 16.82 0.30
C GLN A 141 27.88 17.26 -0.03
N PRO A 142 28.53 16.62 -1.04
CA PRO A 142 29.90 17.01 -1.43
C PRO A 142 29.96 18.44 -1.96
N ASN A 143 28.90 18.93 -2.58
CA ASN A 143 28.70 20.29 -3.06
C ASN A 143 27.21 20.68 -3.04
N GLU A 144 26.85 21.87 -3.51
CA GLU A 144 25.48 22.41 -3.49
C GLU A 144 24.47 21.62 -4.37
N ASN A 145 24.96 20.84 -5.33
CA ASN A 145 24.12 20.14 -6.29
C ASN A 145 23.83 18.68 -5.88
N TRP A 146 24.79 17.98 -5.29
CA TRP A 146 24.69 16.55 -5.01
C TRP A 146 24.37 16.26 -3.56
N ASN A 147 23.47 15.30 -3.34
CA ASN A 147 23.19 14.71 -2.04
C ASN A 147 23.17 13.18 -2.19
N LEU A 148 24.09 12.51 -1.52
CA LEU A 148 24.15 11.04 -1.41
C LEU A 148 23.58 10.65 -0.06
N TYR A 149 22.70 9.68 0.01
CA TYR A 149 22.09 9.29 1.27
C TYR A 149 21.87 7.79 1.38
N ALA A 150 21.93 7.31 2.59
CA ALA A 150 21.66 5.91 2.92
C ALA A 150 21.22 5.78 4.39
N GLY A 151 20.66 4.62 4.73
CA GLY A 151 20.35 4.32 6.10
C GLY A 151 19.62 3.01 6.33
N PRO A 152 19.58 2.53 7.57
CA PRO A 152 18.81 1.36 7.96
C PRO A 152 17.31 1.65 7.99
N VAL A 153 16.56 0.61 7.76
CA VAL A 153 15.11 0.56 7.85
C VAL A 153 14.73 -0.48 8.89
N TRP A 154 13.93 -0.09 9.87
CA TRP A 154 13.21 -0.98 10.77
C TRP A 154 11.77 -1.06 10.32
N GLN A 155 11.21 -2.26 10.24
CA GLN A 155 9.84 -2.46 9.78
C GLN A 155 9.17 -3.57 10.57
N THR A 156 7.87 -3.39 10.89
CA THR A 156 7.02 -4.47 11.40
C THR A 156 6.00 -4.88 10.36
N VAL A 157 5.54 -6.12 10.45
CA VAL A 157 4.41 -6.66 9.70
C VAL A 157 3.55 -7.52 10.63
N GLU A 158 2.23 -7.38 10.50
CA GLU A 158 1.23 -8.25 11.10
C GLU A 158 0.09 -8.49 10.11
N ALA A 159 -0.61 -9.62 10.23
CA ALA A 159 -1.79 -9.90 9.41
C ALA A 159 -2.80 -10.76 10.16
N ASP A 160 -4.09 -10.56 9.83
CA ASP A 160 -5.22 -11.40 10.25
C ASP A 160 -6.11 -11.65 9.03
N ILE A 161 -6.25 -12.92 8.64
CA ILE A 161 -6.97 -13.33 7.44
C ILE A 161 -7.92 -14.47 7.76
N SER A 162 -9.16 -14.35 7.29
CA SER A 162 -10.14 -15.43 7.37
C SER A 162 -10.84 -15.64 6.04
N LEU A 163 -10.94 -16.90 5.61
CA LEU A 163 -11.55 -17.28 4.34
C LEU A 163 -12.92 -17.91 4.62
N ARG A 164 -13.98 -17.38 4.02
CA ARG A 164 -15.37 -17.82 4.18
C ARG A 164 -16.06 -17.89 2.83
N GLY A 165 -16.92 -18.86 2.65
CA GLY A 165 -17.80 -18.94 1.50
C GLY A 165 -17.43 -19.99 0.46
N ALA A 166 -18.30 -20.14 -0.54
CA ALA A 166 -18.21 -21.17 -1.56
C ALA A 166 -17.01 -21.03 -2.51
N ALA A 167 -16.45 -19.81 -2.63
CA ALA A 167 -15.24 -19.57 -3.41
C ALA A 167 -14.02 -20.37 -2.93
N TYR A 168 -14.00 -20.73 -1.65
CA TYR A 168 -12.90 -21.49 -1.03
C TYR A 168 -13.22 -22.98 -0.85
N ILE A 169 -14.23 -23.48 -1.55
CA ILE A 169 -14.60 -24.89 -1.58
C ILE A 169 -14.30 -25.46 -2.96
N SER A 170 -13.32 -26.35 -3.04
CA SER A 170 -12.97 -26.98 -4.31
C SER A 170 -14.16 -27.75 -4.89
N PRO A 171 -14.59 -27.49 -6.13
CA PRO A 171 -15.64 -28.25 -6.77
C PRO A 171 -15.24 -29.71 -7.08
N LEU A 172 -13.92 -29.99 -7.16
CA LEU A 172 -13.37 -31.30 -7.48
C LEU A 172 -13.11 -32.15 -6.23
N ASP A 173 -12.79 -31.51 -5.10
CA ASP A 173 -12.48 -32.18 -3.84
C ASP A 173 -12.97 -31.34 -2.64
N PRO A 174 -14.24 -31.50 -2.23
CA PRO A 174 -14.77 -30.76 -1.09
C PRO A 174 -14.06 -31.02 0.23
N THR A 175 -13.25 -32.09 0.35
CA THR A 175 -12.46 -32.38 1.54
C THR A 175 -11.28 -31.43 1.72
N LYS A 176 -10.89 -30.72 0.66
CA LYS A 176 -9.88 -29.68 0.65
C LYS A 176 -10.45 -28.26 0.77
N ALA A 177 -11.64 -28.15 1.34
CA ALA A 177 -12.28 -26.84 1.55
C ALA A 177 -11.46 -25.96 2.49
N LEU A 178 -11.26 -24.72 2.08
CA LEU A 178 -10.63 -23.68 2.90
C LEU A 178 -11.65 -22.66 3.47
N SER A 179 -12.95 -22.86 3.20
CA SER A 179 -14.00 -22.06 3.86
C SER A 179 -14.06 -22.38 5.34
N GLY A 180 -13.64 -21.46 6.18
CA GLY A 180 -13.43 -21.64 7.63
C GLY A 180 -11.96 -21.49 8.04
N TYR A 181 -11.04 -21.41 7.09
CA TYR A 181 -9.62 -21.18 7.36
C TYR A 181 -9.38 -19.81 7.97
N ASN A 182 -8.49 -19.75 8.97
CA ASN A 182 -7.99 -18.52 9.55
C ASN A 182 -6.47 -18.60 9.69
N ILE A 183 -5.81 -17.48 9.52
CA ILE A 183 -4.40 -17.32 9.89
C ILE A 183 -4.18 -15.96 10.55
N LYS A 184 -3.43 -15.99 11.64
CA LYS A 184 -2.89 -14.80 12.29
C LYS A 184 -1.37 -14.84 12.21
N LEU A 185 -0.77 -13.81 11.63
CA LEU A 185 0.66 -13.56 11.68
C LEU A 185 0.94 -12.58 12.82
N ASP A 186 1.71 -13.03 13.80
CA ASP A 186 2.11 -12.19 14.93
C ASP A 186 2.99 -11.03 14.44
N GLU A 187 2.82 -9.85 15.04
CA GLU A 187 3.66 -8.70 14.72
C GLU A 187 5.14 -9.04 14.89
N LYS A 188 5.91 -8.81 13.82
CA LYS A 188 7.33 -9.13 13.80
C LYS A 188 8.16 -8.06 13.12
N GLU A 189 9.18 -7.59 13.86
CA GLU A 189 10.16 -6.67 13.32
C GLU A 189 11.18 -7.38 12.42
N ALA A 190 11.65 -6.65 11.41
CA ALA A 190 12.79 -6.99 10.58
C ALA A 190 13.50 -5.73 10.09
N TYR A 191 14.67 -5.90 9.51
CA TYR A 191 15.54 -4.81 9.13
C TYR A 191 15.90 -4.88 7.66
N GLY A 192 15.91 -3.72 7.04
CA GLY A 192 16.40 -3.49 5.68
C GLY A 192 17.28 -2.26 5.61
N TRP A 193 17.48 -1.77 4.42
CA TRP A 193 18.23 -0.56 4.16
C TRP A 193 17.70 0.16 2.92
N LEU A 194 18.02 1.45 2.83
CA LEU A 194 17.86 2.20 1.61
C LEU A 194 19.14 2.96 1.28
N ALA A 195 19.32 3.25 0.00
CA ALA A 195 20.34 4.17 -0.48
C ALA A 195 19.85 4.92 -1.70
N GLY A 196 20.38 6.12 -1.90
CA GLY A 196 19.99 6.93 -3.03
C GLY A 196 20.89 8.14 -3.21
N PHE A 197 20.56 8.89 -4.25
CA PHE A 197 21.19 10.17 -4.51
C PHE A 197 20.19 11.16 -5.08
N ALA A 198 20.48 12.44 -4.88
CA ALA A 198 19.72 13.53 -5.48
C ALA A 198 20.67 14.54 -6.12
N TYR A 199 20.21 15.10 -7.22
CA TYR A 199 20.86 16.22 -7.90
C TYR A 199 19.90 17.40 -7.95
N SER A 200 20.41 18.60 -7.61
CA SER A 200 19.59 19.80 -7.52
C SER A 200 20.27 20.99 -8.19
N ILE A 201 19.50 21.83 -8.88
CA ILE A 201 19.89 23.13 -9.37
C ILE A 201 18.87 24.13 -8.83
N PRO A 202 19.20 24.81 -7.68
CA PRO A 202 18.24 25.66 -6.99
C PRO A 202 17.69 26.82 -7.82
N GLU A 203 18.49 27.37 -8.74
CA GLU A 203 18.16 28.53 -9.57
C GLU A 203 16.95 28.28 -10.47
N ILE A 204 16.75 27.04 -10.90
CA ILE A 204 15.62 26.63 -11.74
C ILE A 204 14.67 25.66 -11.02
N ALA A 205 14.79 25.56 -9.69
CA ALA A 205 14.03 24.63 -8.86
C ALA A 205 14.10 23.15 -9.34
N LEU A 206 15.17 22.77 -10.05
CA LEU A 206 15.38 21.41 -10.49
C LEU A 206 15.83 20.54 -9.32
N LYS A 207 15.19 19.41 -9.17
CA LYS A 207 15.61 18.32 -8.30
C LYS A 207 15.25 16.99 -8.94
N ALA A 208 16.22 16.10 -9.01
CA ALA A 208 16.02 14.73 -9.44
C ALA A 208 16.60 13.79 -8.37
N SER A 209 15.93 12.71 -8.04
CA SER A 209 16.43 11.73 -7.08
C SER A 209 16.13 10.31 -7.51
N VAL A 210 17.01 9.40 -7.10
CA VAL A 210 16.85 7.95 -7.22
C VAL A 210 17.01 7.36 -5.84
N THR A 211 16.03 6.58 -5.40
CA THR A 211 16.06 5.88 -4.11
C THR A 211 15.77 4.40 -4.32
N TYR A 212 16.69 3.55 -3.93
CA TYR A 212 16.50 2.11 -3.83
C TYR A 212 16.21 1.70 -2.40
N ARG A 213 15.29 0.77 -2.21
CA ARG A 213 15.00 0.10 -0.93
C ARG A 213 15.15 -1.41 -1.09
N SER A 214 15.83 -2.01 -0.14
CA SER A 214 15.99 -3.46 -0.11
C SER A 214 14.70 -4.17 0.24
N GLU A 215 14.55 -5.42 -0.19
CA GLU A 215 13.57 -6.33 0.40
C GLU A 215 13.81 -6.50 1.91
N ILE A 216 12.74 -6.80 2.67
CA ILE A 216 12.83 -7.09 4.09
C ILE A 216 12.12 -8.41 4.38
N LYS A 217 12.84 -9.37 4.96
CA LYS A 217 12.34 -10.71 5.29
C LYS A 217 11.92 -10.78 6.75
N HIS A 218 10.63 -10.83 7.00
CA HIS A 218 10.04 -11.04 8.31
C HIS A 218 9.86 -12.53 8.56
N LYS A 219 10.45 -13.02 9.64
CA LYS A 219 10.33 -14.40 10.08
C LYS A 219 9.36 -14.42 11.25
N THR A 220 8.06 -14.42 10.94
CA THR A 220 7.00 -14.35 11.93
C THR A 220 6.46 -15.73 12.30
N THR A 221 5.65 -15.80 13.37
CA THR A 221 4.87 -16.97 13.73
C THR A 221 3.49 -16.83 13.09
N GLY A 222 3.08 -17.84 12.31
CA GLY A 222 1.74 -17.98 11.78
C GLY A 222 0.95 -18.99 12.59
N THR A 223 -0.17 -18.56 13.17
CA THR A 223 -1.11 -19.46 13.83
C THR A 223 -2.29 -19.71 12.90
N GLU A 224 -2.37 -20.94 12.40
CA GLU A 224 -3.44 -21.39 11.52
C GLU A 224 -4.51 -22.12 12.30
N SER A 225 -5.79 -21.85 12.01
CA SER A 225 -6.93 -22.51 12.63
C SER A 225 -8.07 -22.69 11.63
N PHE A 226 -9.05 -23.51 11.98
CA PHE A 226 -10.23 -23.75 11.17
C PHE A 226 -11.51 -23.61 11.99
N THR A 227 -12.44 -22.77 11.50
CA THR A 227 -13.76 -22.56 12.10
C THR A 227 -14.80 -23.34 11.31
N PHE A 228 -15.49 -24.27 11.95
CA PHE A 228 -16.51 -25.13 11.33
C PHE A 228 -17.83 -24.36 11.19
N ALA A 229 -18.27 -24.11 9.97
CA ALA A 229 -19.55 -23.45 9.69
C ALA A 229 -20.78 -24.28 10.07
N GLN A 230 -20.63 -25.60 10.14
CA GLN A 230 -21.71 -26.56 10.48
C GLN A 230 -21.18 -27.63 11.48
N PRO A 231 -22.06 -28.30 12.23
CA PRO A 231 -21.63 -29.43 13.05
C PRO A 231 -20.94 -30.49 12.20
N THR A 232 -19.70 -30.81 12.50
CA THR A 232 -18.85 -31.68 11.67
C THR A 232 -18.34 -32.86 12.50
N THR A 233 -18.61 -34.09 12.07
CA THR A 233 -18.12 -35.31 12.73
C THR A 233 -16.71 -35.60 12.21
N LEU A 234 -15.69 -35.40 13.08
CA LEU A 234 -14.28 -35.65 12.77
C LEU A 234 -13.86 -37.10 12.99
N ALA A 235 -14.59 -37.82 13.92
CA ALA A 235 -14.38 -39.23 14.19
C ALA A 235 -15.68 -39.83 14.74
N PRO A 236 -15.87 -41.18 14.72
CA PRO A 236 -17.02 -41.84 15.32
C PRO A 236 -17.23 -41.41 16.77
N GLY A 237 -18.36 -40.77 17.05
CA GLY A 237 -18.71 -40.25 18.38
C GLY A 237 -18.10 -38.89 18.75
N PHE A 238 -17.35 -38.27 17.85
CA PHE A 238 -16.78 -36.94 18.08
C PHE A 238 -17.26 -35.94 17.00
N THR A 239 -18.26 -35.14 17.36
CA THR A 239 -18.82 -34.08 16.51
C THR A 239 -18.45 -32.71 17.08
N VAL A 240 -17.82 -31.88 16.25
CA VAL A 240 -17.49 -30.49 16.56
C VAL A 240 -18.72 -29.64 16.25
N PRO A 241 -19.23 -28.84 17.21
CA PRO A 241 -20.34 -27.92 16.95
C PRO A 241 -20.01 -26.84 15.91
N ALA A 242 -21.03 -26.30 15.25
CA ALA A 242 -20.87 -25.09 14.39
C ALA A 242 -20.31 -23.93 15.22
N GLY A 243 -19.49 -23.09 14.58
CA GLY A 243 -18.80 -21.96 15.21
C GLY A 243 -17.57 -22.33 16.06
N THR A 244 -17.23 -23.63 16.16
CA THR A 244 -16.04 -24.07 16.90
C THR A 244 -14.79 -23.81 16.05
N THR A 245 -13.80 -23.14 16.64
CA THR A 245 -12.47 -22.94 16.03
C THR A 245 -11.48 -23.94 16.61
N VAL A 246 -10.80 -24.68 15.75
CA VAL A 246 -9.80 -25.70 16.12
C VAL A 246 -8.42 -25.25 15.59
N PRO A 247 -7.37 -25.22 16.44
CA PRO A 247 -6.01 -24.99 15.98
C PRO A 247 -5.54 -26.07 15.01
N MET A 248 -4.87 -25.66 13.92
CA MET A 248 -4.34 -26.56 12.90
C MET A 248 -2.82 -26.60 12.92
N SER A 249 -2.18 -25.44 12.94
CA SER A 249 -0.74 -25.29 12.90
C SER A 249 -0.30 -24.01 13.61
N THR A 250 0.87 -24.04 14.20
CA THR A 250 1.58 -22.83 14.67
C THR A 250 3.03 -22.99 14.24
N GLU A 251 3.37 -22.35 13.15
CA GLU A 251 4.65 -22.54 12.48
C GLU A 251 5.25 -21.20 12.06
N ARG A 252 6.52 -21.24 11.72
CA ARG A 252 7.19 -20.08 11.17
C ARG A 252 6.72 -19.82 9.74
N VAL A 253 6.31 -18.59 9.48
CA VAL A 253 5.95 -18.09 8.16
C VAL A 253 6.93 -16.99 7.77
N ASP A 254 7.48 -17.05 6.56
CA ASP A 254 8.27 -15.97 6.01
C ASP A 254 7.34 -15.02 5.22
N ALA A 255 7.28 -13.76 5.67
CA ALA A 255 6.62 -12.67 4.95
C ALA A 255 7.69 -11.71 4.43
N ILE A 256 7.68 -11.43 3.13
CA ILE A 256 8.71 -10.61 2.49
C ILE A 256 8.06 -9.32 2.00
N THR A 257 8.52 -8.17 2.47
CA THR A 257 8.15 -6.91 1.83
C THR A 257 9.14 -6.61 0.70
N PRO A 258 8.64 -6.20 -0.48
CA PRO A 258 9.45 -6.18 -1.70
C PRO A 258 10.48 -5.05 -1.73
N GLN A 259 11.54 -5.26 -2.50
CA GLN A 259 12.44 -4.18 -2.90
C GLN A 259 11.73 -3.20 -3.85
N SER A 260 12.21 -1.96 -3.88
CA SER A 260 11.62 -0.93 -4.72
C SER A 260 12.61 0.14 -5.16
N VAL A 261 12.28 0.82 -6.25
CA VAL A 261 12.99 2.01 -6.76
C VAL A 261 12.02 3.14 -6.96
N ASN A 262 12.33 4.31 -6.40
CA ASN A 262 11.63 5.56 -6.68
C ASN A 262 12.54 6.50 -7.48
N LEU A 263 11.98 7.08 -8.55
CA LEU A 263 12.56 8.18 -9.31
C LEU A 263 11.69 9.39 -9.09
N ASP A 264 12.22 10.44 -8.49
CA ASP A 264 11.51 11.70 -8.29
C ASP A 264 12.16 12.78 -9.12
N PHE A 265 11.35 13.62 -9.75
CA PHE A 265 11.79 14.72 -10.56
C PHE A 265 10.91 15.95 -10.34
N GLN A 266 11.51 17.12 -10.26
CA GLN A 266 10.82 18.41 -10.37
C GLN A 266 11.70 19.43 -11.08
N SER A 267 11.07 20.40 -11.74
CA SER A 267 11.76 21.56 -12.31
C SER A 267 10.82 22.74 -12.44
N GLY A 268 11.36 23.94 -12.32
CA GLY A 268 10.67 25.17 -12.69
C GLY A 268 10.48 25.23 -14.21
N VAL A 269 9.24 25.35 -14.65
CA VAL A 269 8.87 25.41 -16.09
C VAL A 269 8.41 26.79 -16.53
N ALA A 270 7.96 27.61 -15.57
CA ALA A 270 7.59 29.00 -15.79
C ALA A 270 7.72 29.80 -14.48
N LYS A 271 7.49 31.12 -14.52
CA LYS A 271 7.47 31.94 -13.31
C LYS A 271 6.43 31.38 -12.33
N ASN A 272 6.86 31.11 -11.09
CA ASN A 272 6.03 30.56 -10.03
C ASN A 272 5.37 29.19 -10.35
N THR A 273 5.88 28.45 -11.33
CA THR A 273 5.30 27.20 -11.77
C THR A 273 6.37 26.13 -11.84
N ILE A 274 6.11 24.98 -11.21
CA ILE A 274 6.92 23.78 -11.29
C ILE A 274 6.16 22.67 -12.00
N ALA A 275 6.87 21.84 -12.74
CA ALA A 275 6.40 20.50 -13.11
C ALA A 275 7.10 19.48 -12.21
N PHE A 276 6.41 18.40 -11.90
CA PHE A 276 6.96 17.30 -11.11
C PHE A 276 6.52 15.96 -11.69
N ALA A 277 7.33 14.93 -11.45
CA ALA A 277 7.04 13.56 -11.80
C ALA A 277 7.61 12.62 -10.75
N ASN A 278 6.94 11.50 -10.53
CA ASN A 278 7.44 10.38 -9.77
C ASN A 278 7.19 9.09 -10.58
N ILE A 279 8.17 8.20 -10.60
CA ILE A 279 8.03 6.85 -11.14
C ILE A 279 8.48 5.90 -10.04
N ARG A 280 7.69 4.86 -9.79
CA ARG A 280 8.00 3.85 -8.80
C ARG A 280 7.90 2.45 -9.41
N TRP A 281 8.89 1.61 -9.12
CA TRP A 281 8.90 0.19 -9.37
C TRP A 281 8.93 -0.57 -8.06
N VAL A 282 8.13 -1.63 -7.95
CA VAL A 282 8.07 -2.53 -6.79
C VAL A 282 8.09 -3.97 -7.29
N HIS A 283 8.99 -4.77 -6.75
CA HIS A 283 9.23 -6.15 -7.15
C HIS A 283 8.26 -7.12 -6.49
N TRP A 284 7.02 -7.15 -6.96
CA TRP A 284 5.96 -7.97 -6.41
C TRP A 284 5.95 -9.42 -6.91
N ASP A 285 6.51 -9.74 -8.06
CA ASP A 285 6.46 -11.07 -8.68
C ASP A 285 7.07 -12.19 -7.81
N GLN A 286 7.91 -11.84 -6.84
CA GLN A 286 8.50 -12.79 -5.89
C GLN A 286 7.79 -12.81 -4.52
N PHE A 287 6.77 -11.97 -4.35
CA PHE A 287 6.02 -11.94 -3.10
C PHE A 287 5.09 -13.15 -3.00
N ALA A 288 5.22 -13.90 -1.91
CA ALA A 288 4.27 -14.95 -1.56
C ALA A 288 4.19 -15.14 -0.04
N VAL A 289 2.98 -15.37 0.45
CA VAL A 289 2.73 -15.83 1.83
C VAL A 289 2.25 -17.26 1.77
N THR A 290 3.01 -18.17 2.35
CA THR A 290 2.81 -19.62 2.20
C THR A 290 2.70 -20.30 3.56
N PRO A 291 1.52 -20.27 4.23
CA PRO A 291 1.30 -20.97 5.47
C PRO A 291 1.34 -22.49 5.30
N LEU A 292 1.81 -23.20 6.32
CA LEU A 292 2.11 -24.63 6.22
C LEU A 292 0.86 -25.49 6.00
N PHE A 293 -0.17 -25.30 6.84
CA PHE A 293 -1.41 -26.09 6.73
C PHE A 293 -2.14 -25.80 5.41
N LEU A 294 -2.25 -24.50 5.04
CA LEU A 294 -2.87 -24.11 3.77
C LEU A 294 -2.15 -24.74 2.58
N LYS A 295 -0.82 -24.63 2.54
CA LYS A 295 0.00 -25.20 1.44
C LYS A 295 -0.14 -26.71 1.35
N ALA A 296 -0.14 -27.41 2.50
CA ALA A 296 -0.28 -28.88 2.54
C ALA A 296 -1.65 -29.33 2.01
N ASN A 297 -2.72 -28.56 2.26
CA ASN A 297 -4.07 -28.92 1.85
C ASN A 297 -4.44 -28.44 0.44
N SER A 298 -4.05 -27.22 0.05
CA SER A 298 -4.44 -26.65 -1.25
C SER A 298 -3.38 -26.79 -2.32
N GLY A 299 -2.12 -26.91 -1.95
CA GLY A 299 -0.98 -26.84 -2.85
C GLY A 299 -0.60 -25.40 -3.27
N ASN A 300 -1.38 -24.39 -2.88
CA ASN A 300 -1.25 -23.00 -3.30
C ASN A 300 -0.67 -22.10 -2.21
N ASN A 301 -0.30 -20.89 -2.57
CA ASN A 301 -0.01 -19.81 -1.64
C ASN A 301 -1.33 -19.18 -1.14
N LEU A 302 -1.28 -18.48 -0.01
CA LEU A 302 -2.41 -17.70 0.48
C LEU A 302 -2.58 -16.41 -0.33
N ILE A 303 -1.46 -15.72 -0.58
CA ILE A 303 -1.37 -14.53 -1.41
C ILE A 303 -0.10 -14.67 -2.23
N ASP A 304 -0.16 -14.35 -3.50
CA ASP A 304 0.96 -14.15 -4.41
C ASP A 304 0.59 -13.12 -5.49
N TYR A 305 1.59 -12.58 -6.15
CA TYR A 305 1.45 -11.66 -7.28
C TYR A 305 2.23 -12.20 -8.47
N SER A 306 1.75 -11.96 -9.69
CA SER A 306 2.34 -12.51 -10.90
C SER A 306 3.29 -11.55 -11.62
N ASP A 307 3.19 -10.26 -11.33
CA ASP A 307 3.93 -9.21 -12.03
C ASP A 307 4.51 -8.17 -11.08
N ASP A 308 5.55 -7.49 -11.53
CA ASP A 308 6.08 -6.29 -10.89
C ASP A 308 5.15 -5.11 -11.10
N GLN A 309 5.00 -4.29 -10.07
CA GLN A 309 4.23 -3.07 -10.14
C GLN A 309 5.07 -1.90 -10.64
N TRP A 310 4.51 -1.16 -11.56
CA TRP A 310 4.98 0.15 -12.00
C TRP A 310 3.93 1.20 -11.76
N SER A 311 4.33 2.33 -11.19
CA SER A 311 3.43 3.48 -11.07
C SER A 311 4.13 4.76 -11.50
N ALA A 312 3.35 5.70 -11.99
CA ALA A 312 3.81 7.01 -12.40
C ALA A 312 2.81 8.10 -11.99
N ASN A 313 3.32 9.24 -11.55
CA ASN A 313 2.52 10.42 -11.27
C ASN A 313 3.21 11.64 -11.86
N ILE A 314 2.50 12.44 -12.63
CA ILE A 314 3.00 13.67 -13.24
C ILE A 314 2.05 14.82 -12.90
N GLY A 315 2.60 15.99 -12.64
CA GLY A 315 1.76 17.13 -12.28
C GLY A 315 2.46 18.47 -12.44
N VAL A 316 1.66 19.49 -12.18
CA VAL A 316 2.11 20.88 -12.14
C VAL A 316 1.64 21.55 -10.87
N GLY A 317 2.46 22.44 -10.35
CA GLY A 317 2.13 23.27 -9.21
C GLY A 317 2.38 24.75 -9.51
N HIS A 318 1.47 25.60 -9.07
CA HIS A 318 1.55 27.04 -9.27
C HIS A 318 1.41 27.80 -7.96
N LYS A 319 2.34 28.74 -7.74
CA LYS A 319 2.31 29.69 -6.63
C LYS A 319 1.60 30.96 -7.06
N PHE A 320 0.41 31.20 -6.53
CA PHE A 320 -0.40 32.40 -6.83
C PHE A 320 0.17 33.65 -6.13
N ASN A 321 0.63 33.48 -4.88
CA ASN A 321 1.23 34.53 -4.06
C ASN A 321 2.10 33.89 -2.96
N ASP A 322 2.63 34.67 -2.03
CA ASP A 322 3.53 34.14 -1.00
C ASP A 322 2.86 33.21 0.00
N LYS A 323 1.54 33.19 0.06
CA LYS A 323 0.76 32.36 1.00
C LYS A 323 0.07 31.19 0.33
N TRP A 324 -0.30 31.27 -0.94
CA TRP A 324 -1.14 30.29 -1.60
C TRP A 324 -0.49 29.67 -2.83
N SER A 325 -0.54 28.38 -2.90
CA SER A 325 -0.22 27.60 -4.11
C SER A 325 -1.21 26.44 -4.26
N ALA A 326 -1.35 25.95 -5.49
CA ALA A 326 -2.12 24.77 -5.79
C ALA A 326 -1.40 23.89 -6.80
N SER A 327 -1.81 22.63 -6.87
CA SER A 327 -1.26 21.65 -7.81
C SER A 327 -2.36 20.77 -8.37
N THR A 328 -2.09 20.22 -9.55
CA THR A 328 -2.87 19.12 -10.12
C THR A 328 -1.92 18.05 -10.63
N SER A 329 -2.36 16.81 -10.60
CA SER A 329 -1.57 15.66 -11.08
C SER A 329 -2.44 14.59 -11.69
N ILE A 330 -1.87 13.83 -12.61
CA ILE A 330 -2.41 12.60 -13.17
C ILE A 330 -1.48 11.47 -12.74
N GLY A 331 -2.07 10.38 -12.25
CA GLY A 331 -1.35 9.17 -11.86
C GLY A 331 -1.83 7.96 -12.64
N TRP A 332 -0.94 6.99 -12.74
CA TRP A 332 -1.18 5.68 -13.33
C TRP A 332 -0.44 4.61 -12.53
N ASP A 333 -1.01 3.42 -12.48
CA ASP A 333 -0.45 2.24 -11.84
C ASP A 333 -0.78 0.99 -12.68
N SER A 334 0.19 0.12 -12.85
CA SER A 334 0.02 -1.09 -13.69
C SER A 334 -0.75 -2.21 -13.02
N GLY A 335 -0.88 -2.17 -11.69
CA GLY A 335 -1.22 -3.37 -10.91
C GLY A 335 -0.02 -4.31 -10.72
N ALA A 336 -0.27 -5.48 -10.14
CA ALA A 336 0.72 -6.50 -9.86
C ALA A 336 0.34 -7.88 -10.46
N GLY A 337 -0.45 -7.87 -11.53
CA GLY A 337 -0.88 -9.03 -12.32
C GLY A 337 -2.34 -9.42 -12.13
N ASN A 338 -2.96 -9.83 -13.21
CA ASN A 338 -4.36 -10.29 -13.28
C ASN A 338 -4.38 -11.71 -13.89
N PRO A 339 -5.03 -12.71 -13.27
CA PRO A 339 -5.98 -12.63 -12.16
C PRO A 339 -5.35 -12.32 -10.80
N VAL A 340 -6.12 -11.62 -9.96
CA VAL A 340 -5.71 -11.14 -8.64
C VAL A 340 -6.22 -12.02 -7.49
N THR A 341 -5.68 -11.85 -6.29
CA THR A 341 -6.22 -12.48 -5.10
C THR A 341 -7.62 -11.94 -4.74
N THR A 342 -8.49 -12.79 -4.18
CA THR A 342 -9.78 -12.37 -3.61
C THR A 342 -9.65 -11.41 -2.43
N LEU A 343 -8.46 -11.28 -1.86
CA LEU A 343 -8.19 -10.42 -0.70
C LEU A 343 -7.86 -8.96 -1.07
N GLY A 344 -7.84 -8.65 -2.37
CA GLY A 344 -7.64 -7.30 -2.91
C GLY A 344 -7.91 -7.30 -4.41
N PRO A 345 -9.20 -7.42 -4.83
CA PRO A 345 -9.54 -7.67 -6.23
C PRO A 345 -9.57 -6.40 -7.07
N THR A 346 -8.41 -5.77 -7.24
CA THR A 346 -8.22 -4.59 -8.10
C THR A 346 -6.90 -4.69 -8.85
N GLU A 347 -6.85 -4.14 -10.06
CA GLU A 347 -5.67 -4.19 -10.93
C GLU A 347 -5.30 -2.82 -11.49
N GLY A 348 -4.32 -2.18 -10.85
CA GLY A 348 -3.87 -0.85 -11.24
C GLY A 348 -4.94 0.25 -11.15
N TYR A 349 -4.63 1.46 -11.64
CA TYR A 349 -5.57 2.59 -11.67
C TYR A 349 -5.08 3.71 -12.58
N TRP A 350 -6.03 4.59 -12.93
CA TRP A 350 -5.76 5.98 -13.31
C TRP A 350 -6.24 6.91 -12.21
N SER A 351 -5.61 8.07 -12.06
CA SER A 351 -6.05 9.02 -11.05
C SER A 351 -5.89 10.47 -11.47
N LEU A 352 -6.72 11.33 -10.87
CA LEU A 352 -6.62 12.78 -10.95
C LEU A 352 -6.54 13.35 -9.54
N GLY A 353 -5.47 14.12 -9.26
CA GLY A 353 -5.23 14.74 -7.97
C GLY A 353 -5.29 16.25 -8.02
N LEU A 354 -5.83 16.86 -6.97
CA LEU A 354 -5.84 18.30 -6.73
C LEU A 354 -5.27 18.57 -5.34
N GLY A 355 -4.39 19.56 -5.23
CA GLY A 355 -3.79 19.96 -3.97
C GLY A 355 -3.75 21.47 -3.80
N ALA A 356 -3.82 21.91 -2.55
CA ALA A 356 -3.63 23.29 -2.17
C ALA A 356 -2.69 23.40 -0.97
N GLN A 357 -1.87 24.44 -0.95
CA GLN A 357 -1.00 24.75 0.18
C GLN A 357 -1.23 26.17 0.63
N TYR A 358 -1.33 26.34 1.95
CA TYR A 358 -1.35 27.62 2.61
C TYR A 358 -0.09 27.77 3.49
N SER A 359 0.69 28.84 3.24
CA SER A 359 1.90 29.18 3.97
C SER A 359 1.67 30.48 4.72
N PRO A 360 1.17 30.44 5.98
CA PRO A 360 0.92 31.65 6.78
C PRO A 360 2.21 32.44 7.08
N ALA A 361 3.35 31.73 7.19
CA ALA A 361 4.68 32.29 7.34
C ALA A 361 5.68 31.56 6.43
N ALA A 362 6.89 32.11 6.28
CA ALA A 362 7.91 31.54 5.41
C ALA A 362 8.47 30.18 5.89
N ASN A 363 8.30 29.88 7.16
CA ASN A 363 8.89 28.70 7.82
C ASN A 363 7.89 27.55 8.05
N TYR A 364 6.59 27.72 7.80
CA TYR A 364 5.65 26.62 7.90
C TYR A 364 4.52 26.71 6.88
N PHE A 365 3.93 25.57 6.58
CA PHE A 365 2.80 25.46 5.67
C PHE A 365 1.84 24.36 6.12
N ILE A 366 0.59 24.49 5.68
CA ILE A 366 -0.43 23.45 5.73
C ILE A 366 -0.77 23.11 4.29
N GLN A 367 -0.82 21.84 3.97
CA GLN A 367 -1.16 21.32 2.66
C GLN A 367 -2.34 20.34 2.80
N ALA A 368 -3.30 20.45 1.90
CA ALA A 368 -4.39 19.50 1.78
C ALA A 368 -4.63 19.13 0.32
N GLY A 369 -5.21 17.96 0.09
CA GLY A 369 -5.54 17.54 -1.25
C GLY A 369 -6.50 16.37 -1.29
N VAL A 370 -7.01 16.15 -2.49
CA VAL A 370 -7.92 15.07 -2.83
C VAL A 370 -7.47 14.43 -4.13
N LYS A 371 -7.65 13.12 -4.22
CA LYS A 371 -7.39 12.35 -5.44
C LYS A 371 -8.57 11.41 -5.68
N HIS A 372 -9.05 11.36 -6.91
CA HIS A 372 -9.97 10.35 -7.38
C HIS A 372 -9.20 9.31 -8.18
N LEU A 373 -9.48 8.02 -7.93
CA LEU A 373 -8.85 6.89 -8.59
C LEU A 373 -9.93 6.08 -9.30
N TRP A 374 -9.73 5.84 -10.59
CA TRP A 374 -10.48 4.86 -11.38
C TRP A 374 -9.68 3.57 -11.33
N LEU A 375 -10.18 2.58 -10.59
CA LEU A 375 -9.51 1.30 -10.39
C LEU A 375 -9.67 0.44 -11.64
N GLY A 376 -8.64 -0.32 -11.99
CA GLY A 376 -8.68 -1.24 -13.13
C GLY A 376 -9.54 -2.46 -12.84
N ASP A 377 -10.13 -3.01 -13.88
CA ASP A 377 -10.95 -4.22 -13.82
C ASP A 377 -10.08 -5.43 -13.45
N ALA A 378 -10.64 -6.31 -12.62
CA ALA A 378 -9.91 -7.43 -12.08
C ALA A 378 -10.76 -8.72 -12.05
N THR A 379 -10.14 -9.83 -12.44
CA THR A 379 -10.67 -11.17 -12.22
C THR A 379 -10.09 -11.71 -10.93
N ALA A 380 -10.92 -11.87 -9.90
CA ALA A 380 -10.50 -12.47 -8.64
C ALA A 380 -10.39 -13.98 -8.74
N GLN A 381 -9.31 -14.55 -8.18
CA GLN A 381 -9.08 -15.99 -8.16
C GLN A 381 -8.75 -16.53 -6.77
N THR A 382 -8.99 -17.82 -6.59
CA THR A 382 -8.49 -18.60 -5.46
C THR A 382 -8.04 -19.97 -5.94
N GLY A 383 -6.83 -20.37 -5.56
CA GLY A 383 -6.25 -21.65 -6.02
C GLY A 383 -6.14 -21.78 -7.54
N GLY A 384 -5.93 -20.69 -8.27
CA GLY A 384 -5.84 -20.67 -9.73
C GLY A 384 -7.20 -20.73 -10.46
N ASN A 385 -8.32 -20.69 -9.73
CA ASN A 385 -9.66 -20.69 -10.33
C ASN A 385 -10.30 -19.31 -10.20
N PRO A 386 -10.80 -18.72 -11.30
CA PRO A 386 -11.60 -17.50 -11.26
C PRO A 386 -12.86 -17.67 -10.42
N VAL A 387 -13.14 -16.73 -9.54
CA VAL A 387 -14.28 -16.77 -8.60
C VAL A 387 -15.11 -15.48 -8.58
N GLY A 388 -14.67 -14.45 -9.26
CA GLY A 388 -15.41 -13.18 -9.36
C GLY A 388 -14.79 -12.19 -10.33
N GLU A 389 -15.62 -11.27 -10.83
CA GLU A 389 -15.25 -10.17 -11.71
C GLU A 389 -15.57 -8.85 -11.01
N PHE A 390 -14.59 -7.94 -10.98
CA PHE A 390 -14.66 -6.65 -10.32
C PHE A 390 -14.37 -5.57 -11.35
N GLU A 391 -15.38 -4.81 -11.72
CA GLU A 391 -15.35 -3.83 -12.81
C GLU A 391 -15.92 -2.48 -12.35
N ASP A 392 -15.53 -1.41 -13.04
CA ASP A 392 -16.03 -0.04 -12.82
C ASP A 392 -15.86 0.47 -11.37
N ASN A 393 -14.82 0.05 -10.69
CA ASN A 393 -14.53 0.41 -9.30
C ASN A 393 -13.74 1.71 -9.19
N ASN A 394 -13.83 2.34 -8.04
CA ASN A 394 -13.14 3.61 -7.79
C ASN A 394 -12.76 3.79 -6.34
N ALA A 395 -11.94 4.82 -6.07
CA ALA A 395 -11.60 5.22 -4.72
C ALA A 395 -11.39 6.74 -4.62
N TRP A 396 -11.64 7.28 -3.45
CA TRP A 396 -11.23 8.63 -3.08
C TRP A 396 -10.09 8.58 -2.06
N ALA A 397 -9.11 9.45 -2.24
CA ALA A 397 -8.05 9.63 -1.27
C ALA A 397 -7.98 11.10 -0.85
N TYR A 398 -7.87 11.30 0.46
CA TYR A 398 -7.76 12.61 1.08
C TYR A 398 -6.46 12.67 1.87
N GLY A 399 -5.78 13.80 1.83
CA GLY A 399 -4.55 13.97 2.60
C GLY A 399 -4.41 15.38 3.15
N MET A 400 -3.79 15.45 4.33
CA MET A 400 -3.38 16.70 4.94
C MET A 400 -1.99 16.56 5.52
N LYS A 401 -1.19 17.62 5.38
CA LYS A 401 0.17 17.67 5.92
C LYS A 401 0.51 19.06 6.44
N ILE A 402 1.28 19.08 7.52
CA ILE A 402 1.90 20.29 8.08
C ILE A 402 3.41 20.13 7.93
N GLY A 403 4.09 21.12 7.40
CA GLY A 403 5.54 21.16 7.28
C GLY A 403 6.12 22.41 7.97
N TYR A 404 7.27 22.22 8.62
CA TYR A 404 7.96 23.26 9.38
C TYR A 404 9.46 23.28 9.06
N ARG A 405 10.00 24.46 8.82
CA ARG A 405 11.43 24.73 8.63
C ARG A 405 11.97 25.53 9.81
N PHE A 406 13.07 25.06 10.41
CA PHE A 406 13.63 25.66 11.66
C PHE A 406 15.16 25.79 11.62
#